data_1248d122f2d94534ad005a3ba7ff4277
#
_entry.id   1248d122f2d94534ad005a3ba7ff4277
#
_cell.length_a   1.000
_cell.length_b   1.000
_cell.length_c   1.000
_cell.angle_alpha   90.00
_cell.angle_beta   90.00
_cell.angle_gamma   90.00
#
_symmetry.space_group_name_H-M   'P 1'
#
loop_
_entity.id
_entity.type
_entity.pdbx_description
1 polymer ?
#
loop_
_entity_poly.entity_id
_entity_poly.type
_entity_poly.pdbx_seq_one_letter_code
_entity_poly.pdbx_strand_id
1 'polypeptide(L)'
;MATDKIRKYVLPNIPYLFIGWFCLKIGTAYRLAAGAGFGEKLLGLGQTIGTAFASFAPGLAPLDWFVGIVGAVGFRLLIYCKAKKAKKFRRDAEYGTARWGNEKDIKPFVDPKFENNMLLTATERLTMNTRPKNPANARNLNFCGIGSSGSGKTRFWLTPQLLQAHSSYVVVDPKGGVLGQVGAFLQRRGYQIKVFNSIDFSKSMHYNPLSYIRNEADILKFVNALITNTKGEGKEGDPFWTKAETLLYCALIAYIIFEGPAEDRNMNTLVDMISGMEVKEDDENYKNAVDYMFDGLAKRKPDCFAVKQYRKFKLSSGKTAKSILISCGARLAPFDIPQLREIMSYDELELDRMGDRRTATFFCISDTDSTYNFLVALAFSQMFNLLCERADNVHGGRLPHHVRVLWDEAANTGQVPQLEKLVAVIRSREISLCLLYQQLAQCKAIYDKNAETILGNMDSVLFLGGRESSTIKEISENWLGKATISMQTEGRSRGQSESYSQNTQRLGRELMTPSELATMPGDRCILQLRGLPPFYSKKYDLKQHPNYKYTAEADKVKNAFDLNSLVTRRMDKLNPNETYTAYKVDVPDEAITGEDEDILNYDDLDDPDAFV
;
A
#
# COMPACT_ATOMS: atom_id res chain seq x y z
N MET A 1 12.41 -40.46 29.13
CA MET A 1 11.32 -40.27 30.13
C MET A 1 11.76 -40.38 31.59
N ALA A 2 12.52 -41.40 32.01
CA ALA A 2 12.99 -41.48 33.41
C ALA A 2 14.02 -40.42 33.77
N THR A 3 14.97 -40.13 32.89
CA THR A 3 16.02 -39.11 33.05
C THR A 3 15.47 -37.70 33.16
N ASP A 4 14.39 -37.36 32.42
CA ASP A 4 13.77 -36.03 32.47
C ASP A 4 13.02 -35.79 33.78
N LYS A 5 12.37 -36.82 34.33
CA LYS A 5 11.69 -36.73 35.63
C LYS A 5 12.69 -36.55 36.78
N ILE A 6 13.82 -37.25 36.73
CA ILE A 6 14.90 -37.10 37.73
C ILE A 6 15.46 -35.67 37.67
N ARG A 7 15.76 -35.16 36.50
CA ARG A 7 16.30 -33.81 36.30
C ARG A 7 15.32 -32.72 36.73
N LYS A 8 14.02 -32.95 36.56
CA LYS A 8 12.96 -31.97 36.88
C LYS A 8 12.53 -31.97 38.34
N TYR A 9 12.48 -33.14 38.99
CA TYR A 9 11.90 -33.28 40.33
C TYR A 9 12.92 -33.71 41.43
N VAL A 10 13.99 -34.41 41.10
CA VAL A 10 14.94 -34.89 42.10
C VAL A 10 16.11 -33.94 42.28
N LEU A 11 16.83 -33.62 41.21
CA LEU A 11 18.02 -32.74 41.28
C LEU A 11 17.78 -31.38 41.99
N PRO A 12 16.68 -30.64 41.75
CA PRO A 12 16.44 -29.35 42.43
C PRO A 12 16.14 -29.50 43.92
N ASN A 13 15.74 -30.69 44.38
CA ASN A 13 15.38 -30.95 45.78
C ASN A 13 16.52 -31.51 46.63
N ILE A 14 17.63 -31.95 46.04
CA ILE A 14 18.80 -32.46 46.75
C ILE A 14 19.32 -31.47 47.83
N PRO A 15 19.48 -30.16 47.57
CA PRO A 15 19.94 -29.22 48.60
C PRO A 15 19.02 -29.14 49.81
N TYR A 16 17.69 -29.27 49.61
CA TYR A 16 16.72 -29.23 50.72
C TYR A 16 16.80 -30.50 51.59
N LEU A 17 17.06 -31.65 50.98
CA LEU A 17 17.30 -32.90 51.73
C LEU A 17 18.57 -32.79 52.58
N PHE A 18 19.60 -32.16 52.02
CA PHE A 18 20.87 -31.98 52.77
C PHE A 18 20.68 -31.05 53.97
N ILE A 19 19.94 -29.94 53.79
CA ILE A 19 19.62 -29.02 54.89
C ILE A 19 18.68 -29.67 55.88
N GLY A 20 17.69 -30.44 55.43
CA GLY A 20 16.83 -31.22 56.31
C GLY A 20 17.61 -32.19 57.16
N TRP A 21 18.58 -32.96 56.58
CA TRP A 21 19.50 -33.83 57.32
C TRP A 21 20.35 -33.07 58.34
N PHE A 22 20.90 -31.90 57.93
CA PHE A 22 21.67 -31.04 58.82
C PHE A 22 20.85 -30.56 60.02
N CYS A 23 19.62 -30.06 59.78
CA CYS A 23 18.72 -29.66 60.84
C CYS A 23 18.26 -30.83 61.73
N LEU A 24 18.09 -32.02 61.16
CA LEU A 24 17.82 -33.23 61.94
C LEU A 24 18.94 -33.54 62.93
N LYS A 25 20.20 -33.39 62.51
CA LYS A 25 21.35 -33.52 63.35
C LYS A 25 21.41 -32.49 64.48
N ILE A 26 20.97 -31.25 64.20
CA ILE A 26 20.82 -30.23 65.25
C ILE A 26 19.73 -30.63 66.24
N GLY A 27 18.60 -31.20 65.76
CA GLY A 27 17.55 -31.77 66.60
C GLY A 27 18.11 -32.92 67.54
N THR A 28 18.92 -33.79 66.95
CA THR A 28 19.62 -34.88 67.72
C THR A 28 20.53 -34.26 68.76
N ALA A 29 21.32 -33.25 68.40
CA ALA A 29 22.24 -32.59 69.38
C ALA A 29 21.45 -31.94 70.54
N TYR A 30 20.32 -31.26 70.20
CA TYR A 30 19.41 -30.65 71.18
C TYR A 30 18.82 -31.73 72.15
N ARG A 31 18.43 -32.87 71.63
CA ARG A 31 17.90 -33.95 72.44
C ARG A 31 18.94 -34.54 73.39
N LEU A 32 20.21 -34.68 72.96
CA LEU A 32 21.32 -35.20 73.72
C LEU A 32 21.87 -34.19 74.74
N ALA A 33 21.57 -32.90 74.61
CA ALA A 33 22.04 -31.87 75.52
C ALA A 33 21.43 -32.02 76.90
N ALA A 34 22.28 -31.85 77.92
CA ALA A 34 21.89 -31.93 79.33
C ALA A 34 21.09 -30.70 79.76
N GLY A 35 20.04 -30.89 80.61
CA GLY A 35 19.20 -29.82 81.12
C GLY A 35 17.69 -30.14 81.02
N ALA A 36 16.87 -29.56 81.91
CA ALA A 36 15.42 -29.81 81.96
C ALA A 36 14.62 -28.76 81.12
N GLY A 37 15.18 -27.55 80.95
CA GLY A 37 14.54 -26.42 80.28
C GLY A 37 15.04 -26.20 78.84
N PHE A 38 14.21 -25.52 78.03
CA PHE A 38 14.55 -25.19 76.64
C PHE A 38 15.84 -24.38 76.50
N GLY A 39 16.08 -23.39 77.44
CA GLY A 39 17.27 -22.55 77.42
C GLY A 39 18.54 -23.29 77.79
N GLU A 40 18.44 -24.17 78.80
CA GLU A 40 19.61 -25.00 79.28
C GLU A 40 20.07 -25.94 78.17
N LYS A 41 19.13 -26.56 77.46
CA LYS A 41 19.44 -27.45 76.31
C LYS A 41 20.01 -26.66 75.13
N LEU A 42 19.59 -25.45 74.92
CA LEU A 42 20.12 -24.59 73.85
C LEU A 42 21.60 -24.20 74.15
N LEU A 43 21.91 -23.91 75.41
CA LEU A 43 23.29 -23.60 75.82
C LEU A 43 24.21 -24.86 75.79
N GLY A 44 23.67 -26.04 76.08
CA GLY A 44 24.35 -27.31 76.01
C GLY A 44 24.58 -27.84 74.58
N LEU A 45 23.98 -27.27 73.57
CA LEU A 45 24.10 -27.68 72.15
C LEU A 45 25.56 -27.80 71.69
N GLY A 46 26.43 -26.84 72.07
CA GLY A 46 27.82 -26.77 71.64
C GLY A 46 28.62 -28.01 72.06
N GLN A 47 28.28 -28.64 73.23
CA GLN A 47 28.94 -29.82 73.71
C GLN A 47 28.48 -31.11 73.05
N THR A 48 27.27 -31.15 72.51
CA THR A 48 26.65 -32.36 71.94
C THR A 48 26.64 -32.39 70.41
N ILE A 49 26.95 -31.25 69.73
CA ILE A 49 27.05 -31.22 68.30
C ILE A 49 28.04 -32.24 67.73
N GLY A 50 29.24 -32.37 68.32
CA GLY A 50 30.23 -33.31 67.84
C GLY A 50 29.74 -34.76 67.89
N THR A 51 29.06 -35.15 68.97
CA THR A 51 28.47 -36.48 69.11
C THR A 51 27.29 -36.74 68.16
N ALA A 52 26.46 -35.75 67.93
CA ALA A 52 25.34 -35.87 67.00
C ALA A 52 25.78 -36.00 65.52
N PHE A 53 26.88 -35.36 65.14
CA PHE A 53 27.46 -35.45 63.80
C PHE A 53 28.50 -36.57 63.62
N ALA A 54 28.86 -37.28 64.67
CA ALA A 54 29.83 -38.44 64.62
C ALA A 54 29.30 -39.59 63.73
N SER A 55 28.02 -39.73 63.54
CA SER A 55 27.41 -40.74 62.67
C SER A 55 26.57 -40.04 61.56
N PHE A 56 26.64 -40.59 60.35
CA PHE A 56 25.79 -40.12 59.22
C PHE A 56 24.32 -40.59 59.34
N ALA A 57 24.04 -41.60 60.13
CA ALA A 57 22.75 -42.20 60.30
C ALA A 57 21.75 -41.16 60.90
N PRO A 58 20.53 -41.04 60.42
CA PRO A 58 19.52 -40.13 60.98
C PRO A 58 19.11 -40.61 62.38
N GLY A 59 18.88 -39.68 63.31
CA GLY A 59 18.30 -40.00 64.60
C GLY A 59 16.86 -40.53 64.42
N LEU A 60 16.50 -41.52 65.30
CA LEU A 60 15.18 -42.17 65.21
C LEU A 60 14.08 -41.49 66.03
N ALA A 61 14.42 -40.46 66.81
CA ALA A 61 13.44 -39.77 67.64
C ALA A 61 12.51 -38.81 66.80
N PRO A 62 11.21 -38.76 67.17
CA PRO A 62 10.26 -37.89 66.46
C PRO A 62 10.65 -36.40 66.44
N LEU A 63 11.29 -35.92 67.52
CA LEU A 63 11.78 -34.54 67.62
C LEU A 63 12.85 -34.22 66.58
N ASP A 64 13.79 -35.18 66.33
CA ASP A 64 14.86 -34.99 65.36
C ASP A 64 14.30 -34.82 63.96
N TRP A 65 13.33 -35.66 63.58
CA TRP A 65 12.64 -35.57 62.32
C TRP A 65 11.80 -34.30 62.20
N PHE A 66 11.12 -33.85 63.25
CA PHE A 66 10.37 -32.60 63.25
C PHE A 66 11.28 -31.40 62.95
N VAL A 67 12.41 -31.28 63.61
CA VAL A 67 13.40 -30.21 63.39
C VAL A 67 13.97 -30.29 61.97
N GLY A 68 14.25 -31.48 61.45
CA GLY A 68 14.72 -31.70 60.07
C GLY A 68 13.71 -31.23 59.01
N ILE A 69 12.44 -31.62 59.18
CA ILE A 69 11.38 -31.25 58.26
C ILE A 69 11.12 -29.73 58.31
N VAL A 70 11.01 -29.16 59.48
CA VAL A 70 10.81 -27.69 59.66
C VAL A 70 11.98 -26.92 59.04
N GLY A 71 13.22 -27.38 59.22
CA GLY A 71 14.39 -26.75 58.60
C GLY A 71 14.38 -26.83 57.08
N ALA A 72 14.07 -27.98 56.50
CA ALA A 72 13.99 -28.18 55.05
C ALA A 72 12.86 -27.32 54.43
N VAL A 73 11.68 -27.35 55.04
CA VAL A 73 10.52 -26.55 54.58
C VAL A 73 10.75 -25.06 54.74
N GLY A 74 11.31 -24.64 55.89
CA GLY A 74 11.64 -23.23 56.15
C GLY A 74 12.66 -22.68 55.14
N PHE A 75 13.72 -23.46 54.85
CA PHE A 75 14.68 -23.04 53.83
C PHE A 75 14.09 -22.99 52.43
N ARG A 76 13.23 -23.93 52.06
CA ARG A 76 12.51 -23.91 50.80
C ARG A 76 11.59 -22.68 50.69
N LEU A 77 10.92 -22.33 51.79
CA LEU A 77 10.04 -21.16 51.85
C LEU A 77 10.86 -19.86 51.74
N LEU A 78 12.02 -19.77 52.36
CA LEU A 78 12.94 -18.64 52.24
C LEU A 78 13.43 -18.46 50.82
N ILE A 79 13.82 -19.54 50.13
CA ILE A 79 14.23 -19.49 48.73
C ILE A 79 13.05 -19.09 47.84
N TYR A 80 11.85 -19.63 48.08
CA TYR A 80 10.63 -19.28 47.38
C TYR A 80 10.28 -17.79 47.53
N CYS A 81 10.32 -17.27 48.74
CA CYS A 81 10.09 -15.86 49.02
C CYS A 81 11.15 -14.95 48.38
N LYS A 82 12.42 -15.36 48.39
CA LYS A 82 13.51 -14.64 47.72
C LYS A 82 13.37 -14.67 46.21
N ALA A 83 12.97 -15.79 45.63
CA ALA A 83 12.69 -15.93 44.19
C ALA A 83 11.47 -15.10 43.75
N LYS A 84 10.41 -15.02 44.60
CA LYS A 84 9.22 -14.21 44.35
C LYS A 84 9.49 -12.73 44.47
N LYS A 85 10.39 -12.31 45.35
CA LYS A 85 10.85 -10.92 45.53
C LYS A 85 11.97 -10.54 44.56
N ALA A 86 12.62 -11.50 43.92
CA ALA A 86 13.61 -11.22 42.88
C ALA A 86 12.92 -10.44 41.75
N LYS A 87 13.30 -9.17 41.53
CA LYS A 87 12.88 -8.40 40.40
C LYS A 87 13.19 -9.23 39.16
N LYS A 88 12.16 -9.53 38.35
CA LYS A 88 12.32 -10.19 37.06
C LYS A 88 12.95 -9.16 36.09
N PHE A 89 14.24 -8.98 36.17
CA PHE A 89 15.00 -8.28 35.15
C PHE A 89 14.94 -9.15 33.89
N ARG A 90 14.39 -8.61 32.80
CA ARG A 90 14.58 -9.18 31.46
C ARG A 90 16.03 -8.89 31.10
N ARG A 91 16.92 -9.87 31.35
CA ARG A 91 18.33 -9.73 30.97
C ARG A 91 18.40 -9.47 29.48
N ASP A 92 19.21 -8.48 29.09
CA ASP A 92 19.47 -8.05 27.70
C ASP A 92 18.25 -7.46 26.94
N ALA A 93 17.23 -6.97 27.67
CA ALA A 93 16.02 -6.38 27.11
C ALA A 93 15.61 -5.07 27.80
N GLU A 94 16.49 -4.48 28.65
CA GLU A 94 16.15 -3.31 29.45
C GLU A 94 15.87 -2.07 28.59
N TYR A 95 16.52 -1.92 27.43
CA TYR A 95 16.42 -0.77 26.54
C TYR A 95 15.78 -1.11 25.19
N GLY A 96 15.47 -2.39 24.92
CA GLY A 96 14.85 -2.84 23.70
C GLY A 96 15.29 -4.24 23.28
N THR A 97 14.45 -4.90 22.49
CA THR A 97 14.67 -6.27 22.00
C THR A 97 14.81 -6.31 20.49
N ALA A 98 15.06 -5.18 19.86
CA ALA A 98 15.22 -5.11 18.42
C ALA A 98 16.38 -5.99 17.95
N ARG A 99 16.16 -6.75 16.89
CA ARG A 99 17.14 -7.61 16.25
C ARG A 99 16.88 -7.70 14.76
N TRP A 100 17.88 -8.07 14.00
CA TRP A 100 17.70 -8.40 12.60
C TRP A 100 16.94 -9.71 12.43
N GLY A 101 16.05 -9.74 11.44
CA GLY A 101 15.36 -10.94 11.00
C GLY A 101 16.31 -11.92 10.32
N ASN A 102 15.91 -13.19 10.31
CA ASN A 102 16.65 -14.27 9.68
C ASN A 102 15.72 -15.20 8.90
N GLU A 103 16.27 -16.18 8.19
CA GLU A 103 15.54 -17.13 7.37
C GLU A 103 14.40 -17.85 8.13
N LYS A 104 14.58 -18.15 9.41
CA LYS A 104 13.55 -18.84 10.21
C LYS A 104 12.34 -17.95 10.47
N ASP A 105 12.55 -16.63 10.57
CA ASP A 105 11.47 -15.67 10.79
C ASP A 105 10.57 -15.55 9.56
N ILE A 106 11.15 -15.53 8.34
CA ILE A 106 10.39 -15.35 7.09
C ILE A 106 9.80 -16.66 6.53
N LYS A 107 10.43 -17.81 6.82
CA LYS A 107 10.05 -19.11 6.26
C LYS A 107 8.56 -19.44 6.35
N PRO A 108 7.82 -19.14 7.43
CA PRO A 108 6.37 -19.41 7.52
C PRO A 108 5.50 -18.61 6.53
N PHE A 109 6.06 -17.58 5.90
CA PHE A 109 5.36 -16.65 5.00
C PHE A 109 5.72 -16.87 3.54
N VAL A 110 6.54 -17.86 3.22
CA VAL A 110 7.03 -18.16 1.87
C VAL A 110 6.29 -19.34 1.28
N ASP A 111 5.84 -19.21 0.02
CA ASP A 111 5.32 -20.35 -0.75
C ASP A 111 6.49 -21.17 -1.31
N PRO A 112 6.41 -22.52 -1.27
CA PRO A 112 7.45 -23.38 -1.86
C PRO A 112 7.71 -23.15 -3.34
N LYS A 113 6.66 -22.78 -4.11
CA LYS A 113 6.79 -22.44 -5.52
C LYS A 113 7.25 -21.01 -5.66
N PHE A 114 8.35 -20.80 -6.38
CA PHE A 114 8.95 -19.49 -6.56
C PHE A 114 7.98 -18.45 -7.14
N GLU A 115 7.26 -18.84 -8.17
CA GLU A 115 6.31 -17.99 -8.89
C GLU A 115 5.11 -17.53 -8.08
N ASN A 116 4.77 -18.23 -6.98
CA ASN A 116 3.65 -17.89 -6.11
C ASN A 116 4.00 -16.88 -5.02
N ASN A 117 5.14 -16.22 -5.15
CA ASN A 117 5.61 -15.26 -4.16
C ASN A 117 5.78 -13.86 -4.73
N MET A 118 5.45 -12.86 -3.91
CA MET A 118 5.94 -11.50 -4.07
C MET A 118 7.42 -11.45 -3.66
N LEU A 119 8.28 -10.98 -4.53
CA LEU A 119 9.71 -10.82 -4.25
C LEU A 119 9.92 -9.52 -3.47
N LEU A 120 10.52 -9.60 -2.29
CA LEU A 120 10.77 -8.45 -1.44
C LEU A 120 12.22 -8.00 -1.50
N THR A 121 13.14 -8.97 -1.39
CA THR A 121 14.58 -8.75 -1.46
C THR A 121 15.25 -9.96 -2.16
N ALA A 122 16.56 -10.05 -2.15
CA ALA A 122 17.26 -11.23 -2.71
C ALA A 122 16.90 -12.54 -1.98
N THR A 123 16.56 -12.47 -0.71
CA THR A 123 16.33 -13.63 0.17
C THR A 123 14.90 -13.72 0.69
N GLU A 124 14.26 -12.60 0.99
CA GLU A 124 12.91 -12.55 1.55
C GLU A 124 11.84 -12.51 0.46
N ARG A 125 10.81 -13.31 0.66
CA ARG A 125 9.63 -13.43 -0.23
C ARG A 125 8.37 -13.54 0.62
N LEU A 126 7.24 -13.15 0.06
CA LEU A 126 5.93 -13.27 0.70
C LEU A 126 4.98 -14.02 -0.24
N THR A 127 4.33 -15.06 0.28
CA THR A 127 3.33 -15.81 -0.49
C THR A 127 2.19 -14.92 -1.00
N MET A 128 1.74 -15.16 -2.22
CA MET A 128 0.53 -14.53 -2.77
C MET A 128 -0.77 -15.01 -2.12
N ASN A 129 -0.70 -16.07 -1.30
CA ASN A 129 -1.86 -16.57 -0.59
C ASN A 129 -2.21 -15.67 0.61
N THR A 130 -3.23 -14.84 0.45
CA THR A 130 -3.72 -13.93 1.49
C THR A 130 -4.44 -14.64 2.65
N ARG A 131 -4.75 -15.94 2.50
CA ARG A 131 -5.50 -16.75 3.48
C ARG A 131 -4.79 -18.10 3.74
N PRO A 132 -3.61 -18.07 4.39
CA PRO A 132 -2.89 -19.30 4.74
C PRO A 132 -3.66 -20.13 5.77
N LYS A 133 -3.34 -21.42 5.86
CA LYS A 133 -3.95 -22.34 6.83
C LYS A 133 -3.82 -21.85 8.28
N ASN A 134 -2.70 -21.22 8.62
CA ASN A 134 -2.53 -20.54 9.91
C ASN A 134 -2.85 -19.04 9.74
N PRO A 135 -3.95 -18.53 10.30
CA PRO A 135 -4.34 -17.12 10.18
C PRO A 135 -3.31 -16.13 10.75
N ALA A 136 -2.46 -16.56 11.70
CA ALA A 136 -1.38 -15.73 12.25
C ALA A 136 -0.34 -15.35 11.17
N ASN A 137 -0.20 -16.16 10.13
CA ASN A 137 0.70 -15.91 9.00
C ASN A 137 0.05 -15.06 7.89
N ALA A 138 -1.22 -14.71 8.02
CA ALA A 138 -1.90 -13.91 7.01
C ALA A 138 -1.32 -12.49 6.94
N ARG A 139 -0.91 -12.07 5.76
CA ARG A 139 -0.46 -10.70 5.45
C ARG A 139 -1.28 -10.14 4.30
N ASN A 140 -1.46 -8.83 4.29
CA ASN A 140 -1.93 -8.19 3.06
C ASN A 140 -0.75 -8.08 2.08
N LEU A 141 -1.07 -7.89 0.81
CA LEU A 141 -0.06 -7.75 -0.25
C LEU A 141 0.20 -6.27 -0.60
N ASN A 142 -0.32 -5.35 0.23
CA ASN A 142 0.00 -3.94 0.10
C ASN A 142 1.47 -3.72 0.46
N PHE A 143 2.11 -2.88 -0.34
CA PHE A 143 3.54 -2.67 -0.28
C PHE A 143 3.89 -1.19 -0.39
N CYS A 144 4.86 -0.74 0.37
CA CYS A 144 5.45 0.59 0.20
C CYS A 144 6.96 0.46 -0.01
N GLY A 145 7.44 0.95 -1.14
CA GLY A 145 8.87 1.03 -1.46
C GLY A 145 9.36 2.46 -1.38
N ILE A 146 10.46 2.69 -0.67
CA ILE A 146 11.03 4.02 -0.47
C ILE A 146 12.47 4.02 -0.93
N GLY A 147 12.83 4.97 -1.77
CA GLY A 147 14.20 5.09 -2.21
C GLY A 147 14.41 6.32 -3.11
N SER A 148 15.51 7.01 -2.93
CA SER A 148 15.87 8.18 -3.73
C SER A 148 15.93 7.87 -5.23
N SER A 149 16.02 8.89 -6.06
CA SER A 149 16.28 8.71 -7.49
C SER A 149 17.57 7.90 -7.68
N GLY A 150 17.57 6.96 -8.62
CA GLY A 150 18.68 6.05 -8.84
C GLY A 150 18.85 4.91 -7.81
N SER A 151 18.03 4.82 -6.77
CA SER A 151 18.08 3.69 -5.82
C SER A 151 17.67 2.34 -6.42
N GLY A 152 17.09 2.36 -7.63
CA GLY A 152 16.71 1.18 -8.39
C GLY A 152 15.36 0.59 -8.03
N LYS A 153 14.40 1.41 -7.58
CA LYS A 153 13.01 0.98 -7.28
C LYS A 153 12.42 0.12 -8.39
N THR A 154 12.43 0.63 -9.60
CA THR A 154 11.88 -0.05 -10.78
C THR A 154 12.66 -1.33 -11.09
N ARG A 155 14.00 -1.27 -11.11
CA ARG A 155 14.87 -2.39 -11.49
C ARG A 155 14.90 -3.54 -10.48
N PHE A 156 15.06 -3.20 -9.19
CA PHE A 156 15.27 -4.20 -8.15
C PHE A 156 13.96 -4.71 -7.52
N TRP A 157 12.85 -3.98 -7.71
CA TRP A 157 11.59 -4.41 -7.14
C TRP A 157 10.45 -4.50 -8.15
N LEU A 158 10.08 -3.43 -8.87
CA LEU A 158 8.89 -3.41 -9.73
C LEU A 158 8.99 -4.41 -10.88
N THR A 159 10.08 -4.37 -11.67
CA THR A 159 10.27 -5.27 -12.81
C THR A 159 10.27 -6.75 -12.40
N PRO A 160 10.95 -7.18 -11.31
CA PRO A 160 10.86 -8.55 -10.81
C PRO A 160 9.42 -9.00 -10.47
N GLN A 161 8.55 -8.09 -9.96
CA GLN A 161 7.15 -8.44 -9.69
C GLN A 161 6.38 -8.77 -10.97
N LEU A 162 6.61 -8.03 -12.05
CA LEU A 162 5.98 -8.29 -13.34
C LEU A 162 6.44 -9.60 -13.96
N LEU A 163 7.71 -9.95 -13.78
CA LEU A 163 8.27 -11.21 -14.27
C LEU A 163 7.73 -12.45 -13.52
N GLN A 164 7.15 -12.31 -12.33
CA GLN A 164 6.45 -13.38 -11.63
C GLN A 164 5.17 -13.81 -12.35
N ALA A 165 4.51 -12.93 -13.08
CA ALA A 165 3.34 -13.20 -13.92
C ALA A 165 2.21 -13.99 -13.21
N HIS A 166 1.96 -13.71 -11.93
CA HIS A 166 0.97 -14.41 -11.10
C HIS A 166 -0.36 -13.67 -10.92
N SER A 167 -0.43 -12.38 -11.27
CA SER A 167 -1.59 -11.51 -11.04
C SER A 167 -1.96 -10.74 -12.29
N SER A 168 -3.12 -10.11 -12.33
CA SER A 168 -3.35 -8.99 -13.22
C SER A 168 -2.60 -7.77 -12.67
N TYR A 169 -2.11 -6.92 -13.55
CA TYR A 169 -1.26 -5.80 -13.17
C TYR A 169 -1.83 -4.48 -13.69
N VAL A 170 -1.78 -3.46 -12.85
CA VAL A 170 -1.96 -2.06 -13.23
C VAL A 170 -0.67 -1.33 -12.87
N VAL A 171 0.01 -0.77 -13.84
CA VAL A 171 1.37 -0.24 -13.68
C VAL A 171 1.38 1.23 -14.06
N VAL A 172 1.82 2.09 -13.15
CA VAL A 172 2.25 3.44 -13.54
C VAL A 172 3.70 3.34 -13.97
N ASP A 173 3.97 3.73 -15.20
CA ASP A 173 5.28 3.58 -15.84
C ASP A 173 5.79 4.96 -16.30
N PRO A 174 6.54 5.66 -15.46
CA PRO A 174 7.20 6.88 -15.87
C PRO A 174 8.14 6.61 -17.04
N LYS A 175 7.97 7.32 -18.15
CA LYS A 175 8.71 7.17 -19.42
C LYS A 175 8.35 5.99 -20.32
N GLY A 176 7.42 5.09 -19.93
CA GLY A 176 7.08 3.90 -20.70
C GLY A 176 8.18 2.83 -20.78
N GLY A 177 9.20 2.92 -19.92
CA GLY A 177 10.37 2.02 -19.96
C GLY A 177 10.07 0.61 -19.50
N VAL A 178 9.17 0.45 -18.54
CA VAL A 178 8.79 -0.86 -18.01
C VAL A 178 7.97 -1.65 -19.03
N LEU A 179 7.02 -1.00 -19.70
CA LEU A 179 6.25 -1.61 -20.79
C LEU A 179 7.17 -2.13 -21.89
N GLY A 180 8.12 -1.30 -22.37
CA GLY A 180 9.11 -1.70 -23.36
C GLY A 180 9.94 -2.91 -22.94
N GLN A 181 10.24 -3.03 -21.66
CA GLN A 181 11.08 -4.08 -21.09
C GLN A 181 10.37 -5.42 -20.92
N VAL A 182 9.09 -5.43 -20.47
CA VAL A 182 8.40 -6.66 -20.09
C VAL A 182 7.08 -6.91 -20.82
N GLY A 183 6.58 -5.97 -21.62
CA GLY A 183 5.30 -6.07 -22.29
C GLY A 183 5.18 -7.31 -23.20
N ALA A 184 6.21 -7.58 -24.00
CA ALA A 184 6.27 -8.77 -24.87
C ALA A 184 6.29 -10.08 -24.07
N PHE A 185 6.95 -10.12 -22.92
CA PHE A 185 6.93 -11.27 -22.02
C PHE A 185 5.51 -11.52 -21.48
N LEU A 186 4.83 -10.49 -20.98
CA LEU A 186 3.48 -10.61 -20.46
C LEU A 186 2.50 -11.05 -21.55
N GLN A 187 2.62 -10.50 -22.76
CA GLN A 187 1.80 -10.93 -23.92
C GLN A 187 1.98 -12.42 -24.23
N ARG A 188 3.23 -12.93 -24.25
CA ARG A 188 3.54 -14.36 -24.42
C ARG A 188 2.98 -15.23 -23.29
N ARG A 189 2.79 -14.67 -22.09
CA ARG A 189 2.16 -15.32 -20.94
C ARG A 189 0.63 -15.26 -20.94
N GLY A 190 0.03 -14.77 -22.05
CA GLY A 190 -1.42 -14.70 -22.24
C GLY A 190 -2.09 -13.50 -21.57
N TYR A 191 -1.32 -12.45 -21.24
CA TYR A 191 -1.89 -11.20 -20.74
C TYR A 191 -2.46 -10.37 -21.88
N GLN A 192 -3.63 -9.81 -21.66
CA GLN A 192 -4.12 -8.71 -22.47
C GLN A 192 -3.38 -7.43 -22.04
N ILE A 193 -2.61 -6.86 -22.96
CA ILE A 193 -1.89 -5.61 -22.71
C ILE A 193 -2.82 -4.46 -23.05
N LYS A 194 -2.94 -3.49 -22.13
CA LYS A 194 -3.65 -2.23 -22.30
C LYS A 194 -2.73 -1.07 -21.96
N VAL A 195 -2.82 0.01 -22.70
CA VAL A 195 -1.92 1.15 -22.55
C VAL A 195 -2.70 2.45 -22.59
N PHE A 196 -2.58 3.24 -21.54
CA PHE A 196 -2.91 4.65 -21.53
C PHE A 196 -1.61 5.44 -21.55
N ASN A 197 -1.39 6.24 -22.56
CA ASN A 197 -0.11 6.93 -22.77
C ASN A 197 -0.34 8.45 -22.87
N SER A 198 -0.02 9.19 -21.80
CA SER A 198 -0.10 10.64 -21.77
C SER A 198 1.17 11.35 -22.29
N ILE A 199 2.22 10.58 -22.62
CA ILE A 199 3.44 11.12 -23.24
C ILE A 199 3.21 11.31 -24.75
N ASP A 200 2.54 10.33 -25.37
CA ASP A 200 2.23 10.30 -26.78
C ASP A 200 0.83 9.72 -26.98
N PHE A 201 -0.15 10.57 -27.11
CA PHE A 201 -1.55 10.17 -27.24
C PHE A 201 -1.82 9.31 -28.47
N SER A 202 -1.04 9.46 -29.55
CA SER A 202 -1.18 8.62 -30.76
C SER A 202 -0.91 7.13 -30.46
N LYS A 203 -0.22 6.84 -29.37
CA LYS A 203 0.09 5.48 -28.88
C LYS A 203 -0.72 5.09 -27.65
N SER A 204 -1.81 5.77 -27.38
CA SER A 204 -2.71 5.47 -26.28
C SER A 204 -3.95 4.72 -26.74
N MET A 205 -4.47 3.85 -25.89
CA MET A 205 -5.85 3.38 -25.98
C MET A 205 -6.80 4.46 -25.47
N HIS A 206 -8.05 4.41 -25.90
CA HIS A 206 -9.09 5.33 -25.49
C HIS A 206 -9.51 5.05 -24.04
N TYR A 207 -9.76 6.15 -23.33
CA TYR A 207 -10.30 6.12 -21.97
C TYR A 207 -11.41 7.13 -21.85
N ASN A 208 -12.64 6.66 -21.74
CA ASN A 208 -13.80 7.52 -21.49
C ASN A 208 -14.28 7.32 -20.05
N PRO A 209 -13.99 8.26 -19.13
CA PRO A 209 -14.40 8.14 -17.74
C PRO A 209 -15.93 8.10 -17.56
N LEU A 210 -16.70 8.69 -18.47
CA LEU A 210 -18.16 8.67 -18.36
C LEU A 210 -18.76 7.30 -18.65
N SER A 211 -18.05 6.40 -19.36
CA SER A 211 -18.47 5.01 -19.60
C SER A 211 -18.64 4.19 -18.32
N TYR A 212 -18.03 4.63 -17.22
CA TYR A 212 -18.06 3.94 -15.93
C TYR A 212 -19.09 4.49 -14.95
N ILE A 213 -19.87 5.48 -15.33
CA ILE A 213 -20.92 6.08 -14.52
C ILE A 213 -22.23 5.33 -14.76
N ARG A 214 -22.78 4.74 -13.70
CA ARG A 214 -23.99 3.91 -13.76
C ARG A 214 -25.17 4.53 -13.00
N ASN A 215 -24.88 5.39 -12.04
CA ASN A 215 -25.87 6.01 -11.15
C ASN A 215 -25.38 7.39 -10.67
N GLU A 216 -26.24 8.10 -9.95
CA GLU A 216 -25.97 9.45 -9.48
C GLU A 216 -24.82 9.50 -8.45
N ALA A 217 -24.63 8.42 -7.65
CA ALA A 217 -23.53 8.34 -6.71
C ALA A 217 -22.17 8.27 -7.42
N ASP A 218 -22.11 7.62 -8.58
CA ASP A 218 -20.88 7.55 -9.39
C ASP A 218 -20.56 8.90 -9.99
N ILE A 219 -21.57 9.71 -10.38
CA ILE A 219 -21.38 11.10 -10.82
C ILE A 219 -20.70 11.90 -9.71
N LEU A 220 -21.21 11.81 -8.48
CA LEU A 220 -20.64 12.55 -7.34
C LEU A 220 -19.18 12.13 -7.05
N LYS A 221 -18.89 10.83 -7.13
CA LYS A 221 -17.51 10.31 -6.95
C LYS A 221 -16.58 10.85 -8.05
N PHE A 222 -17.03 10.80 -9.30
CA PHE A 222 -16.26 11.27 -10.46
C PHE A 222 -15.98 12.77 -10.36
N VAL A 223 -17.02 13.59 -10.12
CA VAL A 223 -16.88 15.05 -9.99
C VAL A 223 -15.94 15.41 -8.84
N ASN A 224 -16.05 14.71 -7.69
CA ASN A 224 -15.13 14.93 -6.57
C ASN A 224 -13.67 14.61 -6.96
N ALA A 225 -13.43 13.52 -7.69
CA ALA A 225 -12.09 13.16 -8.14
C ALA A 225 -11.55 14.18 -9.17
N LEU A 226 -12.38 14.63 -10.10
CA LEU A 226 -12.03 15.64 -11.09
C LEU A 226 -11.63 16.96 -10.41
N ILE A 227 -12.48 17.49 -9.54
CA ILE A 227 -12.25 18.76 -8.85
C ILE A 227 -10.99 18.67 -7.97
N THR A 228 -10.82 17.56 -7.23
CA THR A 228 -9.66 17.36 -6.34
C THR A 228 -8.35 17.44 -7.12
N ASN A 229 -8.29 16.86 -8.32
CA ASN A 229 -7.06 16.74 -9.09
C ASN A 229 -6.83 17.86 -10.13
N THR A 230 -7.80 18.75 -10.31
CA THR A 230 -7.69 19.93 -11.19
C THR A 230 -7.65 21.25 -10.39
N LYS A 231 -7.43 21.17 -9.08
CA LYS A 231 -7.15 22.35 -8.26
C LYS A 231 -5.78 22.90 -8.66
N GLY A 232 -5.71 24.21 -8.94
CA GLY A 232 -4.43 24.89 -9.14
C GLY A 232 -3.55 24.84 -7.87
N GLU A 233 -2.27 25.14 -8.02
CA GLU A 233 -1.34 25.32 -6.90
C GLU A 233 -1.73 26.58 -6.14
N GLY A 234 -2.41 26.43 -5.01
CA GLY A 234 -2.83 27.55 -4.17
C GLY A 234 -3.54 27.10 -2.90
N LYS A 235 -3.71 28.06 -1.95
CA LYS A 235 -4.54 27.80 -0.76
C LYS A 235 -5.96 27.48 -1.20
N GLU A 236 -6.62 26.58 -0.49
CA GLU A 236 -8.04 26.29 -0.72
C GLU A 236 -8.84 27.58 -0.72
N GLY A 237 -9.47 27.88 -1.86
CA GLY A 237 -10.41 28.98 -1.99
C GLY A 237 -11.68 28.74 -1.18
N ASP A 238 -12.59 29.72 -1.18
CA ASP A 238 -13.88 29.57 -0.51
C ASP A 238 -14.58 28.29 -1.00
N PRO A 239 -15.00 27.40 -0.10
CA PRO A 239 -15.73 26.17 -0.42
C PRO A 239 -17.01 26.38 -1.23
N PHE A 240 -17.52 27.60 -1.28
CA PHE A 240 -18.67 27.98 -2.09
C PHE A 240 -18.44 27.66 -3.58
N TRP A 241 -17.29 28.05 -4.12
CA TRP A 241 -16.97 27.85 -5.55
C TRP A 241 -16.95 26.38 -5.93
N THR A 242 -16.24 25.57 -5.14
CA THR A 242 -16.18 24.12 -5.35
C THR A 242 -17.57 23.46 -5.30
N LYS A 243 -18.43 23.91 -4.38
CA LYS A 243 -19.80 23.38 -4.28
C LYS A 243 -20.65 23.78 -5.49
N ALA A 244 -20.52 25.02 -5.95
CA ALA A 244 -21.25 25.52 -7.11
C ALA A 244 -20.81 24.82 -8.41
N GLU A 245 -19.51 24.64 -8.63
CA GLU A 245 -18.97 23.84 -9.73
C GLU A 245 -19.50 22.40 -9.69
N THR A 246 -19.52 21.79 -8.48
CA THR A 246 -20.06 20.44 -8.28
C THR A 246 -21.50 20.32 -8.74
N LEU A 247 -22.36 21.33 -8.43
CA LEU A 247 -23.76 21.33 -8.87
C LEU A 247 -23.87 21.34 -10.39
N LEU A 248 -23.09 22.19 -11.06
CA LEU A 248 -23.11 22.29 -12.51
C LEU A 248 -22.59 20.99 -13.17
N TYR A 249 -21.41 20.50 -12.78
CA TYR A 249 -20.88 19.24 -13.32
C TYR A 249 -21.85 18.07 -13.12
N CYS A 250 -22.44 17.94 -11.92
CA CYS A 250 -23.41 16.89 -11.65
C CYS A 250 -24.66 17.00 -12.52
N ALA A 251 -25.14 18.22 -12.79
CA ALA A 251 -26.28 18.43 -13.66
C ALA A 251 -25.98 18.02 -15.11
N LEU A 252 -24.86 18.53 -15.67
CA LEU A 252 -24.49 18.28 -17.07
C LEU A 252 -24.16 16.80 -17.30
N ILE A 253 -23.35 16.18 -16.43
CA ILE A 253 -23.00 14.76 -16.55
C ILE A 253 -24.24 13.87 -16.42
N ALA A 254 -25.14 14.19 -15.48
CA ALA A 254 -26.39 13.43 -15.36
C ALA A 254 -27.27 13.55 -16.61
N TYR A 255 -27.30 14.73 -17.25
CA TYR A 255 -27.99 14.91 -18.52
C TYR A 255 -27.35 14.03 -19.61
N ILE A 256 -26.03 14.12 -19.79
CA ILE A 256 -25.28 13.35 -20.78
C ILE A 256 -25.51 11.84 -20.62
N ILE A 257 -25.42 11.33 -19.40
CA ILE A 257 -25.49 9.87 -19.13
C ILE A 257 -26.92 9.33 -19.24
N PHE A 258 -27.91 10.04 -18.69
CA PHE A 258 -29.27 9.48 -18.55
C PHE A 258 -30.23 9.93 -19.64
N GLU A 259 -29.95 11.04 -20.34
CA GLU A 259 -30.84 11.58 -21.37
C GLU A 259 -30.16 11.67 -22.74
N GLY A 260 -28.83 11.78 -22.79
CA GLY A 260 -28.08 11.88 -24.05
C GLY A 260 -27.97 10.55 -24.79
N PRO A 261 -27.80 10.56 -26.12
CA PRO A 261 -27.54 9.38 -26.94
C PRO A 261 -26.20 8.74 -26.56
N ALA A 262 -26.01 7.47 -26.91
CA ALA A 262 -24.86 6.69 -26.45
C ALA A 262 -23.52 7.26 -26.95
N GLU A 263 -23.47 7.77 -28.17
CA GLU A 263 -22.31 8.38 -28.81
C GLU A 263 -21.84 9.66 -28.12
N ASP A 264 -22.75 10.40 -27.48
CA ASP A 264 -22.46 11.65 -26.79
C ASP A 264 -22.07 11.46 -25.33
N ARG A 265 -22.07 10.23 -24.81
CA ARG A 265 -21.74 9.93 -23.42
C ARG A 265 -20.23 9.94 -23.18
N ASN A 266 -19.60 11.08 -23.43
CA ASN A 266 -18.16 11.26 -23.32
C ASN A 266 -17.79 12.65 -22.77
N MET A 267 -16.49 12.83 -22.48
CA MET A 267 -15.99 14.10 -21.93
C MET A 267 -16.08 15.26 -22.92
N ASN A 268 -16.04 14.99 -24.22
CA ASN A 268 -16.13 16.05 -25.23
C ASN A 268 -17.46 16.77 -25.15
N THR A 269 -18.55 16.01 -25.02
CA THR A 269 -19.89 16.56 -24.85
C THR A 269 -20.00 17.45 -23.60
N LEU A 270 -19.35 17.05 -22.49
CA LEU A 270 -19.32 17.88 -21.29
C LEU A 270 -18.61 19.22 -21.54
N VAL A 271 -17.47 19.21 -22.22
CA VAL A 271 -16.71 20.41 -22.58
C VAL A 271 -17.54 21.31 -23.52
N ASP A 272 -18.17 20.72 -24.54
CA ASP A 272 -18.98 21.42 -25.50
C ASP A 272 -20.23 22.05 -24.86
N MET A 273 -20.89 21.35 -23.92
CA MET A 273 -21.99 21.89 -23.15
C MET A 273 -21.57 23.12 -22.32
N ILE A 274 -20.42 23.04 -21.62
CA ILE A 274 -19.93 24.19 -20.83
C ILE A 274 -19.55 25.36 -21.75
N SER A 275 -18.90 25.08 -22.86
CA SER A 275 -18.55 26.11 -23.86
C SER A 275 -19.76 26.78 -24.47
N GLY A 276 -20.87 26.04 -24.63
CA GLY A 276 -22.16 26.57 -25.13
C GLY A 276 -22.98 27.33 -24.07
N MET A 277 -22.51 27.40 -22.82
CA MET A 277 -23.20 28.13 -21.75
C MET A 277 -22.75 29.58 -21.71
N GLU A 278 -23.50 30.43 -22.38
CA GLU A 278 -23.32 31.89 -22.27
C GLU A 278 -24.20 32.47 -21.16
N VAL A 279 -23.68 33.47 -20.45
CA VAL A 279 -24.42 34.25 -19.44
C VAL A 279 -24.30 35.74 -19.79
N LYS A 280 -25.44 36.42 -19.97
CA LYS A 280 -25.49 37.86 -20.11
C LYS A 280 -25.71 38.49 -18.73
N GLU A 281 -24.84 39.44 -18.37
CA GLU A 281 -24.90 40.09 -17.05
C GLU A 281 -26.09 41.04 -16.92
N ASP A 282 -26.49 41.61 -18.04
CA ASP A 282 -27.51 42.65 -18.12
C ASP A 282 -28.93 42.09 -18.41
N ASP A 283 -29.05 40.77 -18.63
CA ASP A 283 -30.34 40.12 -18.92
C ASP A 283 -30.50 38.83 -18.10
N GLU A 284 -31.19 38.95 -16.97
CA GLU A 284 -31.45 37.81 -16.07
C GLU A 284 -32.37 36.74 -16.68
N ASN A 285 -33.11 37.07 -17.75
CA ASN A 285 -34.02 36.18 -18.46
C ASN A 285 -33.36 35.50 -19.66
N TYR A 286 -32.10 35.84 -19.97
CA TYR A 286 -31.38 35.22 -21.06
C TYR A 286 -31.24 33.73 -20.87
N LYS A 287 -31.59 32.96 -21.88
CA LYS A 287 -31.47 31.50 -21.93
C LYS A 287 -30.52 31.10 -23.05
N ASN A 288 -29.50 30.36 -22.68
CA ASN A 288 -28.59 29.71 -23.62
C ASN A 288 -29.14 28.34 -24.08
N ALA A 289 -28.47 27.68 -25.00
CA ALA A 289 -28.89 26.38 -25.55
C ALA A 289 -29.08 25.31 -24.46
N VAL A 290 -28.18 25.27 -23.47
CA VAL A 290 -28.25 24.31 -22.35
C VAL A 290 -29.48 24.59 -21.46
N ASP A 291 -29.82 25.86 -21.23
CA ASP A 291 -31.06 26.23 -20.51
C ASP A 291 -32.31 25.63 -21.19
N TYR A 292 -32.40 25.73 -22.51
CA TYR A 292 -33.52 25.13 -23.24
C TYR A 292 -33.56 23.62 -23.16
N MET A 293 -32.37 22.95 -23.17
CA MET A 293 -32.28 21.48 -22.96
C MET A 293 -32.82 21.08 -21.59
N PHE A 294 -32.44 21.80 -20.55
CA PHE A 294 -32.92 21.52 -19.18
C PHE A 294 -34.39 21.92 -18.98
N ASP A 295 -34.88 22.96 -19.62
CA ASP A 295 -36.31 23.30 -19.61
C ASP A 295 -37.15 22.20 -20.28
N GLY A 296 -36.68 21.66 -21.40
CA GLY A 296 -37.29 20.52 -22.07
C GLY A 296 -37.30 19.27 -21.18
N LEU A 297 -36.21 19.00 -20.50
CA LEU A 297 -36.10 17.88 -19.54
C LEU A 297 -37.03 18.10 -18.33
N ALA A 298 -37.06 19.31 -17.79
CA ALA A 298 -37.89 19.65 -16.62
C ALA A 298 -39.39 19.47 -16.87
N LYS A 299 -39.85 19.70 -18.13
CA LYS A 299 -41.23 19.43 -18.55
C LYS A 299 -41.55 17.93 -18.53
N ARG A 300 -40.59 17.07 -18.90
CA ARG A 300 -40.78 15.62 -19.00
C ARG A 300 -40.49 14.92 -17.66
N LYS A 301 -39.43 15.32 -16.95
CA LYS A 301 -38.91 14.69 -15.73
C LYS A 301 -38.53 15.74 -14.68
N PRO A 302 -39.49 16.45 -14.05
CA PRO A 302 -39.24 17.63 -13.20
C PRO A 302 -38.42 17.32 -11.96
N ASP A 303 -38.45 16.05 -11.48
CA ASP A 303 -37.82 15.61 -10.25
C ASP A 303 -36.54 14.80 -10.45
N CYS A 304 -36.04 14.64 -11.67
CA CYS A 304 -34.81 13.93 -11.93
C CYS A 304 -33.58 14.66 -11.32
N PHE A 305 -32.53 13.90 -11.07
CA PHE A 305 -31.31 14.41 -10.43
C PHE A 305 -30.70 15.57 -11.23
N ALA A 306 -30.58 15.44 -12.56
CA ALA A 306 -30.03 16.47 -13.44
C ALA A 306 -30.74 17.80 -13.26
N VAL A 307 -32.10 17.83 -13.36
CA VAL A 307 -32.91 19.03 -13.21
C VAL A 307 -32.78 19.65 -11.81
N LYS A 308 -32.77 18.82 -10.77
CA LYS A 308 -32.58 19.28 -9.39
C LYS A 308 -31.23 19.97 -9.17
N GLN A 309 -30.14 19.41 -9.72
CA GLN A 309 -28.82 20.04 -9.60
C GLN A 309 -28.74 21.31 -10.42
N TYR A 310 -29.28 21.31 -11.65
CA TYR A 310 -29.28 22.49 -12.51
C TYR A 310 -30.06 23.64 -11.91
N ARG A 311 -31.25 23.41 -11.37
CA ARG A 311 -32.04 24.44 -10.67
C ARG A 311 -31.28 25.07 -9.52
N LYS A 312 -30.52 24.26 -8.73
CA LYS A 312 -29.69 24.81 -7.67
C LYS A 312 -28.55 25.68 -8.19
N PHE A 313 -27.91 25.30 -9.30
CA PHE A 313 -26.91 26.11 -9.96
C PHE A 313 -27.50 27.44 -10.44
N LYS A 314 -28.68 27.44 -11.04
CA LYS A 314 -29.38 28.64 -11.56
C LYS A 314 -29.86 29.60 -10.46
N LEU A 315 -29.77 29.24 -9.17
CA LEU A 315 -29.95 30.21 -8.08
C LEU A 315 -28.81 31.22 -7.98
N SER A 316 -27.68 30.99 -8.63
CA SER A 316 -26.57 31.94 -8.71
C SER A 316 -26.93 33.04 -9.70
N SER A 317 -26.71 34.31 -9.29
CA SER A 317 -26.96 35.51 -10.15
C SER A 317 -25.88 35.65 -11.23
N GLY A 318 -26.16 36.44 -12.27
CA GLY A 318 -25.41 36.59 -13.51
C GLY A 318 -23.88 36.63 -13.36
N LYS A 319 -23.33 37.55 -12.56
CA LYS A 319 -21.86 37.63 -12.33
C LYS A 319 -21.29 36.38 -11.64
N THR A 320 -22.02 35.84 -10.67
CA THR A 320 -21.59 34.62 -9.95
C THR A 320 -21.66 33.41 -10.89
N ALA A 321 -22.71 33.25 -11.66
CA ALA A 321 -22.84 32.17 -12.63
C ALA A 321 -21.72 32.22 -13.69
N LYS A 322 -21.39 33.41 -14.22
CA LYS A 322 -20.26 33.61 -15.13
C LYS A 322 -18.92 33.20 -14.53
N SER A 323 -18.68 33.57 -13.29
CA SER A 323 -17.45 33.19 -12.58
C SER A 323 -17.35 31.66 -12.36
N ILE A 324 -18.47 30.99 -12.04
CA ILE A 324 -18.53 29.53 -11.93
C ILE A 324 -18.23 28.89 -13.29
N LEU A 325 -18.80 29.36 -14.38
CA LEU A 325 -18.55 28.86 -15.74
C LEU A 325 -17.08 29.00 -16.14
N ILE A 326 -16.48 30.18 -15.88
CA ILE A 326 -15.06 30.41 -16.14
C ILE A 326 -14.20 29.40 -15.34
N SER A 327 -14.52 29.16 -14.06
CA SER A 327 -13.81 28.20 -13.23
C SER A 327 -13.95 26.77 -13.75
N CYS A 328 -15.16 26.37 -14.16
CA CYS A 328 -15.41 25.08 -14.77
C CYS A 328 -14.65 24.91 -16.10
N GLY A 329 -14.68 25.91 -16.98
CA GLY A 329 -13.94 25.90 -18.24
C GLY A 329 -12.43 25.81 -18.02
N ALA A 330 -11.88 26.57 -17.07
CA ALA A 330 -10.46 26.51 -16.75
C ALA A 330 -9.99 25.12 -16.27
N ARG A 331 -10.83 24.40 -15.50
CA ARG A 331 -10.52 23.01 -15.08
C ARG A 331 -10.56 22.03 -16.25
N LEU A 332 -11.39 22.26 -17.23
CA LEU A 332 -11.53 21.40 -18.42
C LEU A 332 -10.64 21.82 -19.59
N ALA A 333 -9.90 22.92 -19.47
CA ALA A 333 -9.01 23.40 -20.53
C ALA A 333 -8.06 22.34 -21.14
N PRO A 334 -7.51 21.36 -20.36
CA PRO A 334 -6.73 20.29 -20.98
C PRO A 334 -7.50 19.46 -22.01
N PHE A 335 -8.83 19.36 -21.89
CA PHE A 335 -9.68 18.60 -22.82
C PHE A 335 -9.96 19.34 -24.14
N ASP A 336 -9.52 20.60 -24.30
CA ASP A 336 -9.57 21.30 -25.57
C ASP A 336 -8.50 20.83 -26.55
N ILE A 337 -7.53 20.04 -26.09
CA ILE A 337 -6.46 19.50 -26.93
C ILE A 337 -7.02 18.39 -27.81
N PRO A 338 -6.90 18.50 -29.16
CA PRO A 338 -7.55 17.57 -30.09
C PRO A 338 -7.21 16.09 -29.84
N GLN A 339 -5.93 15.81 -29.57
CA GLN A 339 -5.48 14.43 -29.30
C GLN A 339 -6.10 13.87 -28.00
N LEU A 340 -6.29 14.72 -26.98
CA LEU A 340 -6.94 14.29 -25.75
C LEU A 340 -8.45 14.09 -25.98
N ARG A 341 -9.10 14.97 -26.74
CA ARG A 341 -10.49 14.79 -27.14
C ARG A 341 -10.72 13.46 -27.85
N GLU A 342 -9.81 13.08 -28.74
CA GLU A 342 -9.90 11.82 -29.47
C GLU A 342 -9.89 10.63 -28.50
N ILE A 343 -8.89 10.54 -27.61
CA ILE A 343 -8.77 9.38 -26.71
C ILE A 343 -9.83 9.34 -25.62
N MET A 344 -10.57 10.45 -25.38
CA MET A 344 -11.68 10.51 -24.41
C MET A 344 -13.06 10.23 -25.03
N SER A 345 -13.14 9.95 -26.33
CA SER A 345 -14.40 9.75 -27.05
C SER A 345 -15.12 8.44 -26.72
N TYR A 346 -14.39 7.35 -26.54
CA TYR A 346 -14.93 6.03 -26.13
C TYR A 346 -13.95 5.30 -25.22
N ASP A 347 -14.29 4.08 -24.74
CA ASP A 347 -13.45 3.35 -23.79
C ASP A 347 -12.91 2.04 -24.34
N GLU A 348 -11.62 1.81 -24.16
CA GLU A 348 -10.91 0.56 -24.46
C GLU A 348 -10.21 -0.03 -23.23
N LEU A 349 -10.09 0.73 -22.14
CA LEU A 349 -9.33 0.27 -20.96
C LEU A 349 -10.07 -0.81 -20.18
N GLU A 350 -11.41 -0.80 -20.18
CA GLU A 350 -12.23 -1.78 -19.44
C GLU A 350 -11.77 -1.92 -17.98
N LEU A 351 -11.68 -0.77 -17.26
CA LEU A 351 -11.18 -0.71 -15.88
C LEU A 351 -11.91 -1.64 -14.92
N ASP A 352 -13.18 -1.92 -15.19
CA ASP A 352 -14.04 -2.80 -14.40
C ASP A 352 -13.71 -4.28 -14.56
N ARG A 353 -13.01 -4.70 -15.64
CA ARG A 353 -12.77 -6.09 -15.99
C ARG A 353 -11.35 -6.59 -15.75
N MET A 354 -10.49 -5.76 -15.16
CA MET A 354 -9.07 -6.12 -14.94
C MET A 354 -8.87 -7.33 -14.03
N GLY A 355 -9.87 -7.68 -13.21
CA GLY A 355 -9.84 -8.86 -12.35
C GLY A 355 -10.49 -10.12 -12.94
N ASP A 356 -11.18 -10.03 -14.07
CA ASP A 356 -11.90 -11.15 -14.69
C ASP A 356 -10.97 -12.06 -15.52
N ARG A 357 -9.94 -11.47 -16.09
CA ARG A 357 -8.93 -12.12 -16.92
C ARG A 357 -7.54 -11.55 -16.65
N ARG A 358 -6.51 -12.26 -17.08
CA ARG A 358 -5.13 -11.78 -16.96
C ARG A 358 -4.92 -10.54 -17.82
N THR A 359 -4.87 -9.40 -17.19
CA THR A 359 -4.70 -8.09 -17.84
C THR A 359 -3.46 -7.40 -17.28
N ALA A 360 -2.72 -6.71 -18.13
CA ALA A 360 -1.64 -5.82 -17.72
C ALA A 360 -1.88 -4.45 -18.36
N THR A 361 -2.33 -3.50 -17.55
CA THR A 361 -2.63 -2.13 -17.96
C THR A 361 -1.49 -1.22 -17.55
N PHE A 362 -0.92 -0.51 -18.51
CA PHE A 362 0.18 0.43 -18.30
C PHE A 362 -0.31 1.86 -18.47
N PHE A 363 -0.09 2.68 -17.46
CA PHE A 363 -0.27 4.13 -17.51
C PHE A 363 1.12 4.74 -17.72
N CYS A 364 1.46 5.01 -18.98
CA CYS A 364 2.72 5.67 -19.34
C CYS A 364 2.56 7.18 -19.14
N ILE A 365 3.29 7.75 -18.21
CA ILE A 365 3.21 9.16 -17.83
C ILE A 365 4.55 9.86 -18.04
N SER A 366 4.51 11.18 -18.23
CA SER A 366 5.73 11.98 -18.23
C SER A 366 6.30 12.13 -16.81
N ASP A 367 7.62 12.08 -16.69
CA ASP A 367 8.33 12.39 -15.44
C ASP A 367 8.67 13.87 -15.29
N THR A 368 8.56 14.64 -16.39
CA THR A 368 8.88 16.07 -16.44
C THR A 368 7.66 16.98 -16.56
N ASP A 369 6.53 16.43 -17.02
CA ASP A 369 5.29 17.17 -17.22
C ASP A 369 4.14 16.47 -16.49
N SER A 370 3.49 17.17 -15.56
CA SER A 370 2.39 16.66 -14.76
C SER A 370 0.99 17.06 -15.29
N THR A 371 0.93 17.77 -16.41
CA THR A 371 -0.32 18.37 -16.95
C THR A 371 -1.45 17.35 -17.06
N TYR A 372 -1.15 16.11 -17.48
CA TYR A 372 -2.17 15.08 -17.71
C TYR A 372 -2.22 14.01 -16.58
N ASN A 373 -1.43 14.16 -15.53
CA ASN A 373 -1.34 13.14 -14.48
C ASN A 373 -2.64 13.00 -13.66
N PHE A 374 -3.48 14.04 -13.64
CA PHE A 374 -4.80 13.99 -13.04
C PHE A 374 -5.71 12.92 -13.67
N LEU A 375 -5.50 12.56 -14.94
CA LEU A 375 -6.26 11.51 -15.62
C LEU A 375 -5.99 10.14 -15.01
N VAL A 376 -4.77 9.89 -14.57
CA VAL A 376 -4.41 8.64 -13.88
C VAL A 376 -5.09 8.56 -12.51
N ALA A 377 -5.08 9.66 -11.74
CA ALA A 377 -5.79 9.71 -10.46
C ALA A 377 -7.29 9.47 -10.64
N LEU A 378 -7.88 10.03 -11.70
CA LEU A 378 -9.28 9.85 -12.07
C LEU A 378 -9.57 8.38 -12.41
N ALA A 379 -8.75 7.78 -13.29
CA ALA A 379 -8.86 6.38 -13.66
C ALA A 379 -8.72 5.45 -12.44
N PHE A 380 -7.78 5.72 -11.54
CA PHE A 380 -7.58 4.92 -10.33
C PHE A 380 -8.73 5.05 -9.35
N SER A 381 -9.27 6.26 -9.18
CA SER A 381 -10.47 6.48 -8.35
C SER A 381 -11.66 5.65 -8.84
N GLN A 382 -11.87 5.60 -10.16
CA GLN A 382 -12.92 4.78 -10.76
C GLN A 382 -12.59 3.29 -10.64
N MET A 383 -11.39 2.88 -11.05
CA MET A 383 -10.95 1.48 -11.07
C MET A 383 -11.12 0.78 -9.71
N PHE A 384 -10.65 1.39 -8.62
CA PHE A 384 -10.78 0.77 -7.30
C PHE A 384 -12.24 0.53 -6.90
N ASN A 385 -13.12 1.51 -7.15
CA ASN A 385 -14.54 1.37 -6.87
C ASN A 385 -15.18 0.27 -7.74
N LEU A 386 -14.90 0.30 -9.06
CA LEU A 386 -15.42 -0.67 -10.03
C LEU A 386 -14.99 -2.11 -9.72
N LEU A 387 -13.72 -2.32 -9.40
CA LEU A 387 -13.19 -3.63 -9.05
C LEU A 387 -13.78 -4.15 -7.73
N CYS A 388 -13.99 -3.28 -6.75
CA CYS A 388 -14.67 -3.66 -5.51
C CYS A 388 -16.12 -4.06 -5.76
N GLU A 389 -16.88 -3.26 -6.52
CA GLU A 389 -18.26 -3.55 -6.88
C GLU A 389 -18.37 -4.85 -7.71
N ARG A 390 -17.43 -5.05 -8.64
CA ARG A 390 -17.39 -6.26 -9.46
C ARG A 390 -17.08 -7.51 -8.63
N ALA A 391 -16.14 -7.41 -7.70
CA ALA A 391 -15.86 -8.49 -6.76
C ALA A 391 -17.10 -8.85 -5.94
N ASP A 392 -17.79 -7.85 -5.40
CA ASP A 392 -18.94 -8.06 -4.51
C ASP A 392 -20.18 -8.55 -5.26
N ASN A 393 -20.52 -7.93 -6.41
CA ASN A 393 -21.80 -8.17 -7.09
C ASN A 393 -21.73 -9.31 -8.12
N VAL A 394 -20.56 -9.58 -8.72
CA VAL A 394 -20.42 -10.58 -9.80
C VAL A 394 -19.70 -11.83 -9.31
N HIS A 395 -18.67 -11.68 -8.47
CA HIS A 395 -17.78 -12.77 -8.10
C HIS A 395 -17.90 -13.22 -6.64
N GLY A 396 -19.00 -12.88 -5.94
CA GLY A 396 -19.24 -13.35 -4.57
C GLY A 396 -18.23 -12.86 -3.54
N GLY A 397 -17.72 -11.65 -3.73
CA GLY A 397 -16.81 -10.95 -2.81
C GLY A 397 -15.32 -11.04 -3.15
N ARG A 398 -14.94 -11.70 -4.28
CA ARG A 398 -13.51 -11.89 -4.65
C ARG A 398 -13.33 -11.92 -6.15
N LEU A 399 -12.37 -11.18 -6.66
CA LEU A 399 -11.97 -11.27 -8.07
C LEU A 399 -11.32 -12.63 -8.38
N PRO A 400 -11.57 -13.20 -9.58
CA PRO A 400 -10.96 -14.46 -10.03
C PRO A 400 -9.43 -14.36 -10.14
N HIS A 401 -8.93 -13.22 -10.61
CA HIS A 401 -7.51 -12.92 -10.68
C HIS A 401 -7.16 -11.80 -9.71
N HIS A 402 -6.11 -11.99 -8.90
CA HIS A 402 -5.60 -10.95 -8.03
C HIS A 402 -5.13 -9.75 -8.86
N VAL A 403 -5.57 -8.54 -8.52
CA VAL A 403 -5.17 -7.31 -9.21
C VAL A 403 -4.12 -6.59 -8.37
N ARG A 404 -2.92 -6.42 -8.92
CA ARG A 404 -1.84 -5.66 -8.27
C ARG A 404 -1.64 -4.32 -8.96
N VAL A 405 -1.84 -3.27 -8.20
CA VAL A 405 -1.56 -1.90 -8.64
C VAL A 405 -0.12 -1.56 -8.24
N LEU A 406 0.77 -1.51 -9.22
CA LEU A 406 2.18 -1.17 -9.06
C LEU A 406 2.36 0.30 -9.44
N TRP A 407 2.39 1.15 -8.46
CA TRP A 407 2.36 2.60 -8.65
C TRP A 407 3.76 3.17 -8.47
N ASP A 408 4.52 3.24 -9.57
CA ASP A 408 5.84 3.88 -9.57
C ASP A 408 5.67 5.41 -9.55
N GLU A 409 6.49 6.07 -8.75
CA GLU A 409 6.43 7.52 -8.50
C GLU A 409 5.01 8.00 -8.11
N ALA A 410 4.42 7.36 -7.11
CA ALA A 410 3.05 7.61 -6.66
C ALA A 410 2.75 9.09 -6.31
N ALA A 411 3.78 9.88 -6.06
CA ALA A 411 3.66 11.30 -5.81
C ALA A 411 3.29 12.13 -7.04
N ASN A 412 3.57 11.63 -8.25
CA ASN A 412 3.44 12.42 -9.48
C ASN A 412 2.07 12.30 -10.15
N THR A 413 1.18 11.42 -9.69
CA THR A 413 -0.06 11.08 -10.39
C THR A 413 -1.32 11.69 -9.78
N GLY A 414 -1.18 12.60 -8.83
CA GLY A 414 -2.32 13.23 -8.15
C GLY A 414 -2.87 12.42 -6.99
N GLN A 415 -4.00 12.86 -6.46
CA GLN A 415 -4.64 12.31 -5.27
C GLN A 415 -5.83 11.40 -5.64
N VAL A 416 -5.84 10.17 -5.19
CA VAL A 416 -7.03 9.31 -5.22
C VAL A 416 -7.87 9.62 -3.97
N PRO A 417 -9.08 10.19 -4.11
CA PRO A 417 -9.92 10.50 -2.96
C PRO A 417 -10.25 9.26 -2.14
N GLN A 418 -10.20 9.38 -0.81
CA GLN A 418 -10.50 8.31 0.15
C GLN A 418 -9.60 7.06 0.03
N LEU A 419 -8.38 7.19 -0.49
CA LEU A 419 -7.45 6.08 -0.62
C LEU A 419 -7.19 5.39 0.71
N GLU A 420 -7.18 6.12 1.83
CA GLU A 420 -7.02 5.59 3.18
C GLU A 420 -8.10 4.59 3.57
N LYS A 421 -9.33 4.74 3.05
CA LYS A 421 -10.42 3.79 3.25
C LYS A 421 -10.30 2.60 2.31
N LEU A 422 -9.94 2.88 1.05
CA LEU A 422 -9.79 1.83 0.02
C LEU A 422 -8.73 0.81 0.41
N VAL A 423 -7.54 1.24 0.84
CA VAL A 423 -6.44 0.31 1.19
C VAL A 423 -6.79 -0.65 2.34
N ALA A 424 -7.72 -0.25 3.22
CA ALA A 424 -8.17 -1.10 4.31
C ALA A 424 -9.09 -2.24 3.85
N VAL A 425 -9.85 -2.05 2.75
CA VAL A 425 -10.92 -2.98 2.32
C VAL A 425 -10.57 -3.80 1.08
N ILE A 426 -9.68 -3.33 0.21
CA ILE A 426 -9.36 -3.97 -1.09
C ILE A 426 -8.77 -5.38 -0.95
N ARG A 427 -8.06 -5.67 0.16
CA ARG A 427 -7.46 -6.99 0.42
C ARG A 427 -8.47 -8.14 0.31
N SER A 428 -9.67 -7.97 0.87
CA SER A 428 -10.70 -9.01 0.89
C SER A 428 -11.17 -9.38 -0.52
N ARG A 429 -11.02 -8.47 -1.48
CA ARG A 429 -11.47 -8.55 -2.87
C ARG A 429 -10.38 -8.96 -3.85
N GLU A 430 -9.23 -9.42 -3.36
CA GLU A 430 -8.04 -9.80 -4.14
C GLU A 430 -7.45 -8.61 -4.92
N ILE A 431 -7.38 -7.47 -4.27
CA ILE A 431 -6.71 -6.29 -4.82
C ILE A 431 -5.60 -5.88 -3.85
N SER A 432 -4.45 -5.48 -4.38
CA SER A 432 -3.33 -4.95 -3.58
C SER A 432 -2.74 -3.71 -4.22
N LEU A 433 -2.32 -2.78 -3.35
CA LEU A 433 -1.71 -1.52 -3.73
C LEU A 433 -0.22 -1.51 -3.35
N CYS A 434 0.62 -1.22 -4.32
CA CYS A 434 2.07 -1.12 -4.14
C CYS A 434 2.51 0.29 -4.52
N LEU A 435 2.86 1.09 -3.53
CA LEU A 435 3.28 2.48 -3.67
C LEU A 435 4.79 2.59 -3.67
N LEU A 436 5.36 3.28 -4.64
CA LEU A 436 6.77 3.61 -4.67
C LEU A 436 6.95 5.14 -4.53
N TYR A 437 7.68 5.53 -3.50
CA TYR A 437 8.01 6.92 -3.21
C TYR A 437 9.53 7.16 -3.25
N GLN A 438 9.93 8.39 -3.49
CA GLN A 438 11.32 8.78 -3.30
C GLN A 438 11.62 9.02 -1.82
N GLN A 439 10.64 9.55 -1.09
CA GLN A 439 10.71 9.85 0.34
C GLN A 439 9.30 9.84 0.96
N LEU A 440 9.19 9.54 2.25
CA LEU A 440 7.91 9.48 2.96
C LEU A 440 7.18 10.82 3.00
N ALA A 441 7.91 11.92 2.98
CA ALA A 441 7.34 13.27 2.96
C ALA A 441 6.42 13.51 1.76
N GLN A 442 6.66 12.85 0.61
CA GLN A 442 5.80 12.95 -0.56
C GLN A 442 4.39 12.41 -0.30
N CYS A 443 4.27 11.27 0.38
CA CYS A 443 2.97 10.73 0.76
C CYS A 443 2.23 11.68 1.71
N LYS A 444 2.96 12.25 2.68
CA LYS A 444 2.39 13.23 3.63
C LYS A 444 1.93 14.51 2.94
N ALA A 445 2.66 14.97 1.93
CA ALA A 445 2.27 16.17 1.16
C ALA A 445 0.95 15.98 0.39
N ILE A 446 0.69 14.78 -0.13
CA ILE A 446 -0.53 14.49 -0.92
C ILE A 446 -1.73 14.19 -0.01
N TYR A 447 -1.52 13.37 1.02
CA TYR A 447 -2.61 12.80 1.83
C TYR A 447 -2.70 13.37 3.25
N ASP A 448 -1.81 14.31 3.63
CA ASP A 448 -1.76 14.95 4.94
C ASP A 448 -1.90 13.91 6.09
N LYS A 449 -2.85 14.09 6.97
CA LYS A 449 -3.13 13.19 8.11
C LYS A 449 -3.49 11.76 7.69
N ASN A 450 -4.07 11.58 6.50
CA ASN A 450 -4.45 10.27 5.98
C ASN A 450 -3.24 9.43 5.54
N ALA A 451 -2.08 10.04 5.31
CA ALA A 451 -0.85 9.34 4.94
C ALA A 451 -0.46 8.24 5.95
N GLU A 452 -0.60 8.52 7.25
CA GLU A 452 -0.29 7.54 8.30
C GLU A 452 -1.22 6.32 8.23
N THR A 453 -2.50 6.53 7.92
CA THR A 453 -3.47 5.44 7.74
C THR A 453 -3.13 4.60 6.50
N ILE A 454 -2.74 5.25 5.39
CA ILE A 454 -2.32 4.56 4.16
C ILE A 454 -1.09 3.70 4.44
N LEU A 455 -0.04 4.31 5.00
CA LEU A 455 1.22 3.61 5.31
C LEU A 455 1.04 2.50 6.35
N GLY A 456 0.18 2.72 7.36
CA GLY A 456 -0.17 1.73 8.37
C GLY A 456 -0.89 0.48 7.83
N ASN A 457 -1.48 0.58 6.64
CA ASN A 457 -2.09 -0.56 5.93
C ASN A 457 -1.13 -1.25 4.93
N MET A 458 0.16 -0.89 4.91
CA MET A 458 1.19 -1.57 4.12
C MET A 458 1.89 -2.61 5.00
N ASP A 459 1.55 -3.89 4.83
CA ASP A 459 2.19 -4.96 5.63
C ASP A 459 3.68 -5.15 5.29
N SER A 460 4.09 -4.75 4.09
CA SER A 460 5.48 -4.81 3.63
C SER A 460 5.99 -3.41 3.30
N VAL A 461 7.08 -3.01 3.93
CA VAL A 461 7.76 -1.74 3.64
C VAL A 461 9.22 -2.00 3.33
N LEU A 462 9.72 -1.46 2.22
CA LEU A 462 11.08 -1.67 1.73
C LEU A 462 11.81 -0.35 1.55
N PHE A 463 12.91 -0.16 2.27
CA PHE A 463 13.81 0.97 2.09
C PHE A 463 15.00 0.57 1.21
N LEU A 464 15.13 1.22 0.07
CA LEU A 464 16.16 0.96 -0.94
C LEU A 464 17.34 1.94 -0.88
N GLY A 465 17.33 2.82 0.11
CA GLY A 465 18.36 3.83 0.29
C GLY A 465 17.88 5.24 -0.05
N GLY A 466 18.43 6.21 0.64
CA GLY A 466 18.11 7.63 0.50
C GLY A 466 18.81 8.45 1.59
N ARG A 467 18.78 9.79 1.46
CA ARG A 467 19.43 10.72 2.39
C ARG A 467 18.47 11.73 3.02
N GLU A 468 17.18 11.63 2.73
CA GLU A 468 16.19 12.56 3.28
C GLU A 468 16.03 12.30 4.78
N SER A 469 16.27 13.35 5.59
CA SER A 469 16.48 13.22 7.03
C SER A 469 15.24 12.76 7.79
N SER A 470 14.03 13.18 7.38
CA SER A 470 12.78 12.77 8.05
C SER A 470 12.49 11.29 7.83
N THR A 471 12.69 10.78 6.60
CA THR A 471 12.56 9.36 6.27
C THR A 471 13.58 8.50 7.01
N ILE A 472 14.86 8.92 7.01
CA ILE A 472 15.93 8.19 7.73
C ILE A 472 15.64 8.12 9.23
N LYS A 473 15.20 9.24 9.82
CA LYS A 473 14.87 9.30 11.24
C LYS A 473 13.69 8.37 11.56
N GLU A 474 12.64 8.41 10.76
CA GLU A 474 11.47 7.54 10.91
C GLU A 474 11.87 6.05 10.86
N ILE A 475 12.73 5.68 9.90
CA ILE A 475 13.20 4.30 9.76
C ILE A 475 14.05 3.89 10.98
N SER A 476 15.01 4.72 11.39
CA SER A 476 15.92 4.41 12.50
C SER A 476 15.17 4.25 13.82
N GLU A 477 14.30 5.23 14.15
CA GLU A 477 13.68 5.32 15.46
C GLU A 477 12.44 4.41 15.59
N ASN A 478 11.57 4.39 14.56
CA ASN A 478 10.26 3.75 14.65
C ASN A 478 10.25 2.35 14.01
N TRP A 479 10.98 2.13 12.91
CA TRP A 479 10.92 0.83 12.22
C TRP A 479 11.94 -0.15 12.75
N LEU A 480 13.18 0.30 12.96
CA LEU A 480 14.26 -0.57 13.42
C LEU A 480 14.24 -0.74 14.93
N GLY A 481 13.90 0.33 15.66
CA GLY A 481 13.86 0.29 17.12
C GLY A 481 15.25 0.17 17.76
N LYS A 482 15.24 -0.02 19.09
CA LYS A 482 16.47 -0.07 19.89
C LYS A 482 16.78 -1.49 20.36
N ALA A 483 18.07 -1.81 20.37
CA ALA A 483 18.64 -3.00 21.00
C ALA A 483 19.44 -2.60 22.24
N THR A 484 19.49 -3.47 23.24
CA THR A 484 20.36 -3.30 24.41
C THR A 484 21.78 -3.70 24.04
N ILE A 485 22.73 -2.78 24.17
CA ILE A 485 24.17 -3.06 24.05
C ILE A 485 24.84 -2.99 25.40
N SER A 486 25.84 -3.88 25.63
CA SER A 486 26.67 -3.88 26.82
C SER A 486 28.01 -3.23 26.48
N MET A 487 28.31 -2.11 27.12
CA MET A 487 29.65 -1.51 27.08
C MET A 487 30.44 -1.96 28.30
N GLN A 488 31.61 -2.55 28.08
CA GLN A 488 32.56 -2.88 29.12
C GLN A 488 33.68 -1.83 29.07
N THR A 489 33.85 -1.15 30.19
CA THR A 489 34.98 -0.23 30.38
C THR A 489 35.96 -0.88 31.36
N GLU A 490 37.17 -1.19 30.89
CA GLU A 490 38.25 -1.72 31.72
C GLU A 490 39.17 -0.58 32.16
N GLY A 491 39.19 -0.32 33.44
CA GLY A 491 40.16 0.59 34.08
C GLY A 491 41.33 -0.16 34.66
N ARG A 492 42.56 0.00 34.14
CA ARG A 492 43.81 -0.46 34.74
C ARG A 492 44.53 0.72 35.38
N SER A 493 44.68 0.71 36.70
CA SER A 493 45.58 1.64 37.40
C SER A 493 46.91 0.94 37.62
N ARG A 494 48.00 1.53 37.07
CA ARG A 494 49.38 1.11 37.36
C ARG A 494 49.93 2.03 38.48
N GLY A 495 49.84 1.56 39.74
CA GLY A 495 50.43 2.16 40.92
C GLY A 495 51.02 1.05 41.80
N GLN A 496 51.52 1.39 43.02
CA GLN A 496 52.05 0.42 43.95
C GLN A 496 51.07 -0.70 44.38
N SER A 497 49.78 -0.58 44.02
CA SER A 497 48.78 -1.66 44.03
C SER A 497 48.07 -1.67 42.67
N GLU A 498 48.20 -2.74 41.89
CA GLU A 498 47.44 -2.94 40.67
C GLU A 498 45.95 -3.11 41.05
N SER A 499 45.09 -2.21 40.63
CA SER A 499 43.64 -2.39 40.74
C SER A 499 43.04 -2.53 39.35
N TYR A 500 42.26 -3.58 39.17
CA TYR A 500 41.46 -3.84 37.96
C TYR A 500 40.00 -3.56 38.29
N SER A 501 39.40 -2.59 37.57
CA SER A 501 37.97 -2.34 37.68
C SER A 501 37.32 -2.58 36.32
N GLN A 502 36.32 -3.46 36.31
CA GLN A 502 35.49 -3.72 35.13
C GLN A 502 34.09 -3.12 35.39
N ASN A 503 33.75 -2.09 34.64
CA ASN A 503 32.42 -1.49 34.73
C ASN A 503 31.64 -1.88 33.48
N THR A 504 30.48 -2.52 33.65
CA THR A 504 29.57 -2.89 32.56
C THR A 504 28.38 -1.97 32.60
N GLN A 505 28.28 -1.09 31.59
CA GLN A 505 27.10 -0.24 31.36
C GLN A 505 26.25 -0.83 30.26
N ARG A 506 24.93 -0.80 30.44
CA ARG A 506 23.95 -1.16 29.41
C ARG A 506 23.34 0.10 28.85
N LEU A 507 23.29 0.19 27.52
CA LEU A 507 22.77 1.34 26.80
C LEU A 507 21.81 0.84 25.69
N GLY A 508 20.82 1.65 25.36
CA GLY A 508 19.97 1.41 24.20
C GLY A 508 20.61 2.04 22.95
N ARG A 509 20.77 1.26 21.90
CA ARG A 509 21.21 1.76 20.59
C ARG A 509 20.22 1.30 19.52
N GLU A 510 19.93 2.19 18.57
CA GLU A 510 19.18 1.83 17.36
C GLU A 510 19.92 0.73 16.59
N LEU A 511 19.19 -0.22 15.96
CA LEU A 511 19.81 -1.27 15.12
C LEU A 511 20.69 -0.70 14.02
N MET A 512 20.26 0.41 13.41
CA MET A 512 21.06 1.28 12.56
C MET A 512 20.74 2.73 12.90
N THR A 513 21.78 3.51 13.12
CA THR A 513 21.66 4.95 13.37
C THR A 513 21.30 5.69 12.06
N PRO A 514 20.76 6.92 12.13
CA PRO A 514 20.52 7.74 10.93
C PRO A 514 21.73 7.90 10.02
N SER A 515 22.93 8.02 10.60
CA SER A 515 24.18 8.14 9.84
C SER A 515 24.56 6.87 9.09
N GLU A 516 24.35 5.70 9.71
CA GLU A 516 24.58 4.39 9.09
C GLU A 516 23.56 4.13 7.96
N LEU A 517 22.30 4.56 8.12
CA LEU A 517 21.29 4.49 7.06
C LEU A 517 21.64 5.38 5.88
N ALA A 518 22.14 6.60 6.13
CA ALA A 518 22.54 7.54 5.08
C ALA A 518 23.73 7.04 4.24
N THR A 519 24.56 6.17 4.83
CA THR A 519 25.77 5.60 4.21
C THR A 519 25.59 4.13 3.82
N MET A 520 24.34 3.62 3.83
CA MET A 520 24.05 2.23 3.48
C MET A 520 24.53 1.91 2.06
N PRO A 521 25.23 0.77 1.85
CA PRO A 521 25.70 0.35 0.53
C PRO A 521 24.58 0.26 -0.49
N GLY A 522 24.85 0.64 -1.74
CA GLY A 522 23.86 0.72 -2.80
C GLY A 522 23.21 -0.59 -3.21
N ASP A 523 23.83 -1.74 -2.89
CA ASP A 523 23.30 -3.09 -3.12
C ASP A 523 22.43 -3.61 -1.96
N ARG A 524 22.30 -2.84 -0.86
CA ARG A 524 21.56 -3.22 0.34
C ARG A 524 20.21 -2.54 0.44
N CYS A 525 19.32 -3.18 1.18
CA CYS A 525 18.00 -2.67 1.49
C CYS A 525 17.55 -3.12 2.88
N ILE A 526 16.56 -2.44 3.42
CA ILE A 526 15.94 -2.80 4.70
C ILE A 526 14.47 -3.11 4.43
N LEU A 527 14.06 -4.32 4.79
CA LEU A 527 12.68 -4.76 4.71
C LEU A 527 12.07 -4.81 6.10
N GLN A 528 10.89 -4.19 6.25
CA GLN A 528 10.03 -4.39 7.38
C GLN A 528 8.77 -5.12 6.92
N LEU A 529 8.45 -6.24 7.57
CA LEU A 529 7.23 -6.99 7.38
C LEU A 529 6.45 -7.01 8.69
N ARG A 530 5.18 -6.69 8.65
CA ARG A 530 4.32 -6.59 9.85
C ARG A 530 4.45 -7.82 10.75
N GLY A 531 4.80 -7.60 12.03
CA GLY A 531 4.94 -8.65 13.05
C GLY A 531 6.21 -9.46 12.96
N LEU A 532 7.19 -9.09 12.14
CA LEU A 532 8.51 -9.68 12.08
C LEU A 532 9.60 -8.64 12.42
N PRO A 533 10.78 -9.09 12.88
CA PRO A 533 11.95 -8.24 12.96
C PRO A 533 12.33 -7.70 11.57
N PRO A 534 12.91 -6.49 11.48
CA PRO A 534 13.37 -5.95 10.20
C PRO A 534 14.52 -6.80 9.62
N PHE A 535 14.61 -6.86 8.29
CA PHE A 535 15.64 -7.60 7.58
C PHE A 535 16.60 -6.62 6.90
N TYR A 536 17.91 -6.85 7.05
CA TYR A 536 18.96 -6.14 6.32
C TYR A 536 19.53 -7.06 5.25
N SER A 537 19.07 -6.88 4.01
CA SER A 537 19.28 -7.84 2.93
C SER A 537 19.88 -7.17 1.69
N LYS A 538 20.31 -7.98 0.72
CA LYS A 538 20.65 -7.49 -0.61
C LYS A 538 19.40 -7.21 -1.42
N LYS A 539 19.45 -6.20 -2.30
CA LYS A 539 18.42 -5.97 -3.30
C LYS A 539 18.35 -7.16 -4.25
N TYR A 540 17.14 -7.43 -4.76
CA TYR A 540 16.95 -8.52 -5.70
C TYR A 540 17.61 -8.19 -7.05
N ASP A 541 18.56 -9.00 -7.51
CA ASP A 541 19.16 -8.82 -8.81
C ASP A 541 18.24 -9.39 -9.90
N LEU A 542 17.78 -8.52 -10.79
CA LEU A 542 16.89 -8.85 -11.90
C LEU A 542 17.46 -10.00 -12.78
N LYS A 543 18.79 -10.05 -12.95
CA LYS A 543 19.46 -11.10 -13.75
C LYS A 543 19.31 -12.49 -13.17
N GLN A 544 19.05 -12.61 -11.88
CA GLN A 544 18.81 -13.90 -11.20
C GLN A 544 17.38 -14.42 -11.39
N HIS A 545 16.47 -13.61 -11.95
CA HIS A 545 15.09 -14.03 -12.15
C HIS A 545 15.01 -15.07 -13.28
N PRO A 546 14.30 -16.21 -13.10
CA PRO A 546 14.19 -17.26 -14.12
C PRO A 546 13.67 -16.77 -15.48
N ASN A 547 12.82 -15.74 -15.45
CA ASN A 547 12.24 -15.12 -16.65
C ASN A 547 13.05 -13.92 -17.20
N TYR A 548 14.22 -13.60 -16.62
CA TYR A 548 15.07 -12.51 -17.10
C TYR A 548 15.37 -12.58 -18.60
N LYS A 549 15.64 -13.79 -19.10
CA LYS A 549 15.94 -14.04 -20.52
C LYS A 549 14.84 -13.58 -21.51
N TYR A 550 13.66 -13.28 -21.01
CA TYR A 550 12.52 -12.79 -21.81
C TYR A 550 12.33 -11.27 -21.72
N THR A 551 13.22 -10.55 -21.03
CA THR A 551 13.20 -9.10 -20.96
C THR A 551 13.94 -8.47 -22.13
N ALA A 552 13.59 -7.25 -22.50
CA ALA A 552 14.32 -6.50 -23.53
C ALA A 552 15.77 -6.19 -23.10
N GLU A 553 16.07 -6.14 -21.80
CA GLU A 553 17.44 -5.99 -21.30
C GLU A 553 18.31 -7.22 -21.66
N ALA A 554 17.76 -8.40 -21.64
CA ALA A 554 18.48 -9.62 -22.00
C ALA A 554 18.67 -9.77 -23.53
N ASP A 555 17.66 -9.42 -24.33
CA ASP A 555 17.69 -9.44 -25.78
C ASP A 555 16.69 -8.42 -26.33
N LYS A 556 17.19 -7.24 -26.71
CA LYS A 556 16.34 -6.13 -27.16
C LYS A 556 15.60 -6.46 -28.46
N VAL A 557 16.23 -7.17 -29.39
CA VAL A 557 15.63 -7.47 -30.70
C VAL A 557 14.43 -8.42 -30.56
N LYS A 558 14.54 -9.44 -29.71
CA LYS A 558 13.51 -10.47 -29.57
C LYS A 558 12.42 -10.12 -28.56
N ASN A 559 12.73 -9.28 -27.56
CA ASN A 559 11.91 -9.15 -26.37
C ASN A 559 11.39 -7.72 -26.12
N ALA A 560 11.84 -6.72 -26.89
CA ALA A 560 11.26 -5.39 -26.78
C ALA A 560 9.77 -5.43 -27.17
N PHE A 561 8.95 -4.74 -26.40
CA PHE A 561 7.53 -4.57 -26.75
C PHE A 561 7.41 -3.46 -27.79
N ASP A 562 6.77 -3.77 -28.92
CA ASP A 562 6.47 -2.79 -29.95
C ASP A 562 5.08 -2.19 -29.72
N LEU A 563 5.08 -0.96 -29.23
CA LEU A 563 3.85 -0.21 -28.97
C LEU A 563 3.11 0.14 -30.27
N ASN A 564 3.82 0.35 -31.39
CA ASN A 564 3.19 0.64 -32.66
C ASN A 564 2.37 -0.55 -33.16
N SER A 565 2.83 -1.79 -32.90
CA SER A 565 2.08 -2.99 -33.26
C SER A 565 0.72 -3.10 -32.55
N LEU A 566 0.58 -2.50 -31.38
CA LEU A 566 -0.69 -2.45 -30.66
C LEU A 566 -1.69 -1.54 -31.38
N VAL A 567 -1.23 -0.37 -31.82
CA VAL A 567 -2.05 0.62 -32.56
C VAL A 567 -2.44 0.06 -33.92
N THR A 568 -1.50 -0.52 -34.67
CA THR A 568 -1.77 -1.12 -36.00
C THR A 568 -2.80 -2.26 -35.89
N ARG A 569 -2.67 -3.18 -34.94
CA ARG A 569 -3.66 -4.25 -34.71
C ARG A 569 -5.05 -3.73 -34.34
N ARG A 570 -5.13 -2.56 -33.79
CA ARG A 570 -6.38 -1.87 -33.47
C ARG A 570 -7.03 -1.35 -34.75
N MET A 571 -6.26 -0.74 -35.64
CA MET A 571 -6.74 -0.27 -36.95
C MET A 571 -7.19 -1.45 -37.85
N ASP A 572 -6.46 -2.57 -37.81
CA ASP A 572 -6.86 -3.78 -38.55
C ASP A 572 -8.18 -4.41 -38.05
N LYS A 573 -8.60 -4.10 -36.82
CA LYS A 573 -9.88 -4.56 -36.26
C LYS A 573 -11.06 -3.63 -36.59
N LEU A 574 -10.81 -2.41 -36.99
CA LEU A 574 -11.80 -1.56 -37.60
C LEU A 574 -12.00 -2.09 -39.02
N ASN A 575 -13.05 -2.90 -39.19
CA ASN A 575 -13.36 -3.53 -40.48
C ASN A 575 -13.60 -2.42 -41.53
N PRO A 576 -12.76 -2.28 -42.56
CA PRO A 576 -12.96 -1.22 -43.56
C PRO A 576 -14.25 -1.40 -44.37
N ASN A 577 -14.95 -2.54 -44.19
CA ASN A 577 -16.23 -2.84 -44.83
C ASN A 577 -17.45 -2.69 -43.91
N GLU A 578 -17.27 -2.30 -42.63
CA GLU A 578 -18.39 -1.75 -41.85
C GLU A 578 -18.63 -0.32 -42.32
N THR A 579 -19.27 -0.23 -43.46
CA THR A 579 -19.97 1.00 -43.86
C THR A 579 -20.82 1.43 -42.69
N TYR A 580 -20.47 2.58 -42.10
CA TYR A 580 -21.36 3.31 -41.22
C TYR A 580 -22.66 3.44 -42.01
N THR A 581 -23.73 2.83 -41.55
CA THR A 581 -25.07 3.09 -42.06
C THR A 581 -25.31 4.55 -41.71
N ALA A 582 -25.07 5.44 -42.66
CA ALA A 582 -25.48 6.80 -42.56
C ALA A 582 -27.00 6.76 -42.34
N TYR A 583 -27.43 7.16 -41.15
CA TYR A 583 -28.84 7.33 -40.88
C TYR A 583 -29.29 8.39 -41.88
N LYS A 584 -30.07 8.01 -42.92
CA LYS A 584 -30.86 8.96 -43.67
C LYS A 584 -31.83 9.55 -42.65
N VAL A 585 -31.54 10.78 -42.23
CA VAL A 585 -32.53 11.60 -41.56
C VAL A 585 -33.50 11.96 -42.68
N ASP A 586 -34.70 11.39 -42.67
CA ASP A 586 -35.80 11.88 -43.48
C ASP A 586 -36.14 13.28 -42.96
N VAL A 587 -35.53 14.27 -43.56
CA VAL A 587 -35.91 15.68 -43.38
C VAL A 587 -37.17 15.85 -44.18
N PRO A 588 -38.32 16.25 -43.59
CA PRO A 588 -39.51 16.55 -44.33
C PRO A 588 -39.19 17.59 -45.40
N ASP A 589 -39.67 17.38 -46.64
CA ASP A 589 -39.45 18.25 -47.82
C ASP A 589 -39.84 19.74 -47.63
N GLU A 590 -40.48 20.08 -46.50
CA GLU A 590 -40.89 21.46 -46.17
C GLU A 590 -39.76 22.31 -45.52
N ALA A 591 -38.60 21.72 -45.22
CA ALA A 591 -37.48 22.46 -44.59
C ALA A 591 -36.42 22.95 -45.60
N ILE A 592 -36.54 22.63 -46.87
CA ILE A 592 -35.60 23.05 -47.92
C ILE A 592 -36.25 24.14 -48.78
N THR A 593 -36.49 25.31 -48.21
CA THR A 593 -36.73 26.57 -48.97
C THR A 593 -35.82 27.64 -48.43
N GLY A 594 -34.56 27.55 -48.76
CA GLY A 594 -33.57 28.60 -48.58
C GLY A 594 -32.56 28.44 -49.70
N GLU A 595 -32.56 29.39 -50.61
CA GLU A 595 -31.58 29.53 -51.67
C GLU A 595 -30.18 29.64 -51.03
N ASP A 596 -29.42 28.53 -51.03
CA ASP A 596 -27.96 28.51 -50.95
C ASP A 596 -27.48 27.37 -51.88
N GLU A 597 -27.24 27.73 -53.14
CA GLU A 597 -26.49 26.96 -54.11
C GLU A 597 -25.02 26.92 -53.71
N ASP A 598 -24.64 26.03 -52.84
CA ASP A 598 -23.25 25.55 -52.66
C ASP A 598 -23.26 24.21 -51.94
N ILE A 599 -23.93 23.20 -52.53
CA ILE A 599 -23.73 21.80 -52.13
C ILE A 599 -22.66 21.24 -53.06
N LEU A 600 -21.44 21.14 -52.55
CA LEU A 600 -20.35 20.37 -53.18
C LEU A 600 -20.84 18.95 -53.48
N ASN A 601 -20.95 18.65 -54.77
CA ASN A 601 -21.30 17.31 -55.24
C ASN A 601 -20.18 16.34 -54.89
N TYR A 602 -20.47 15.28 -54.19
CA TYR A 602 -19.48 14.29 -53.72
C TYR A 602 -18.79 13.49 -54.86
N ASP A 603 -19.25 13.67 -56.09
CA ASP A 603 -18.67 13.08 -57.30
C ASP A 603 -17.41 13.79 -57.83
N ASP A 604 -17.08 14.97 -57.25
CA ASP A 604 -15.89 15.76 -57.66
C ASP A 604 -14.62 15.46 -56.83
N LEU A 605 -14.65 14.48 -55.92
CA LEU A 605 -13.52 14.13 -55.10
C LEU A 605 -12.55 13.09 -55.73
N ASP A 606 -12.88 12.55 -56.92
CA ASP A 606 -12.02 11.62 -57.67
C ASP A 606 -11.09 12.34 -58.68
N ASP A 607 -10.99 13.68 -58.70
CA ASP A 607 -10.03 14.39 -59.53
C ASP A 607 -8.73 14.69 -58.74
N PRO A 608 -7.60 14.03 -59.11
CA PRO A 608 -6.32 14.21 -58.46
C PRO A 608 -5.71 15.63 -58.59
N ASP A 609 -6.26 16.49 -59.46
CA ASP A 609 -5.71 17.80 -59.77
C ASP A 609 -6.48 19.00 -59.12
N ALA A 610 -7.43 18.72 -58.22
CA ALA A 610 -8.22 19.77 -57.58
C ALA A 610 -7.52 20.47 -56.39
N PHE A 611 -6.27 20.13 -56.08
CA PHE A 611 -5.45 20.80 -55.06
C PHE A 611 -4.09 21.24 -55.66
N VAL A 612 -4.09 22.34 -56.40
CA VAL A 612 -2.89 23.17 -56.67
C VAL A 612 -3.14 24.59 -56.20
#